data_5ff6478de0fe1e92b6c42c605232bbba
#
_entry.id   5ff6478de0fe1e92b6c42c605232bbba
#
_cell.length_a   1.000
_cell.length_b   1.000
_cell.length_c   1.000
_cell.angle_alpha   90.00
_cell.angle_beta   90.00
_cell.angle_gamma   90.00
#
_symmetry.space_group_name_H-M   'P 1'
#
loop_
_entity.id
_entity.type
_entity.pdbx_description
1 polymer ?
#
loop_
_entity_poly.entity_id
_entity_poly.type
_entity_poly.pdbx_seq_one_letter_code
_entity_poly.pdbx_strand_id
1 'polypeptide(L)'
;EVCGTTYNPTDLIDAYSVLSGKKPVRRKTDHYFFKLSECSDFLEQWTQSDTLQTEASNKLQEWFSAGLNDWDISRDAPYFGFEIPGAPGKYFYVWLDAPIGYMASFMNYAKNNELSYDEFWKKGSDAELIHFIGKDILYFHALFWPATLNFSNHRTPSKIFAHGFLTVNGEKMSKSRGTFITARSYIEYLKNPEYLRYYYFSKLNDSMEDIDLNLDDFIAKVNSDLVGKLVNIPSRTSGFISKFFNN
;
A
#
# COMPACT_ATOMS: atom_id res chain seq x y z
N GLU A 1 22.21 -17.91 -2.80
CA GLU A 1 21.78 -18.51 -1.51
C GLU A 1 21.79 -17.50 -0.36
N VAL A 2 22.80 -16.64 -0.26
CA VAL A 2 22.89 -15.68 0.86
C VAL A 2 21.82 -14.58 0.79
N CYS A 3 21.40 -14.18 -0.42
CA CYS A 3 20.42 -13.12 -0.62
C CYS A 3 18.99 -13.65 -0.77
N GLY A 4 18.79 -14.95 -0.99
CA GLY A 4 17.47 -15.58 -1.19
C GLY A 4 16.67 -15.08 -2.39
N THR A 5 17.27 -14.23 -3.23
CA THR A 5 16.59 -13.61 -4.37
C THR A 5 16.77 -14.46 -5.61
N THR A 6 15.69 -14.67 -6.36
CA THR A 6 15.68 -15.39 -7.63
C THR A 6 15.53 -14.41 -8.79
N TYR A 7 16.22 -14.71 -9.88
CA TYR A 7 16.16 -13.92 -11.12
C TYR A 7 16.04 -14.87 -12.31
N ASN A 8 15.41 -14.42 -13.37
CA ASN A 8 15.43 -15.14 -14.61
C ASN A 8 16.86 -15.08 -15.20
N PRO A 9 17.46 -16.21 -15.62
CA PRO A 9 18.81 -16.21 -16.18
C PRO A 9 19.01 -15.26 -17.37
N THR A 10 17.96 -14.97 -18.12
CA THR A 10 18.00 -14.06 -19.28
C THR A 10 18.13 -12.58 -18.89
N ASP A 11 17.78 -12.23 -17.65
CA ASP A 11 17.78 -10.85 -17.16
C ASP A 11 19.11 -10.45 -16.51
N LEU A 12 20.05 -11.39 -16.41
CA LEU A 12 21.30 -11.21 -15.69
C LEU A 12 22.48 -11.05 -16.67
N ILE A 13 23.15 -9.90 -16.59
CA ILE A 13 24.41 -9.61 -17.30
C ILE A 13 25.49 -9.42 -16.24
N ASP A 14 26.56 -10.26 -16.28
CA ASP A 14 27.69 -10.24 -15.33
C ASP A 14 27.31 -10.06 -13.85
N ALA A 15 26.23 -10.73 -13.46
CA ALA A 15 25.59 -10.53 -12.19
C ALA A 15 26.42 -11.03 -10.99
N TYR A 16 26.43 -10.23 -9.95
CA TYR A 16 26.96 -10.59 -8.62
C TYR A 16 26.10 -9.96 -7.52
N SER A 17 26.10 -10.60 -6.36
CA SER A 17 25.37 -10.05 -5.21
C SER A 17 26.11 -8.86 -4.61
N VAL A 18 25.44 -7.70 -4.52
CA VAL A 18 25.97 -6.50 -3.84
C VAL A 18 26.23 -6.72 -2.35
N LEU A 19 25.58 -7.70 -1.72
CA LEU A 19 25.76 -8.01 -0.30
C LEU A 19 26.90 -8.96 -0.03
N SER A 20 27.16 -9.95 -0.91
CA SER A 20 28.13 -11.01 -0.67
C SER A 20 29.24 -11.08 -1.70
N GLY A 21 29.18 -10.32 -2.80
CA GLY A 21 30.11 -10.38 -3.91
C GLY A 21 30.08 -11.69 -4.72
N LYS A 22 29.20 -12.64 -4.36
CA LYS A 22 29.13 -13.94 -5.02
C LYS A 22 28.30 -13.89 -6.30
N LYS A 23 28.70 -14.72 -7.29
CA LYS A 23 27.91 -14.91 -8.50
C LYS A 23 26.66 -15.76 -8.23
N PRO A 24 25.55 -15.53 -8.98
CA PRO A 24 24.36 -16.35 -8.85
C PRO A 24 24.62 -17.79 -9.33
N VAL A 25 23.91 -18.74 -8.74
CA VAL A 25 23.98 -20.17 -9.10
C VAL A 25 22.70 -20.53 -9.84
N ARG A 26 22.83 -21.15 -11.01
CA ARG A 26 21.67 -21.61 -11.77
C ARG A 26 21.10 -22.88 -11.14
N ARG A 27 19.80 -22.85 -10.83
CA ARG A 27 19.04 -24.00 -10.34
C ARG A 27 17.81 -24.22 -11.22
N LYS A 28 17.37 -25.47 -11.31
CA LYS A 28 16.06 -25.82 -11.90
C LYS A 28 15.12 -26.09 -10.75
N THR A 29 13.92 -25.56 -10.84
CA THR A 29 12.84 -25.80 -9.89
C THR A 29 11.50 -25.75 -10.60
N ASP A 30 10.51 -26.47 -10.08
CA ASP A 30 9.15 -26.41 -10.58
C ASP A 30 8.41 -25.29 -9.81
N HIS A 31 7.64 -24.50 -10.54
CA HIS A 31 6.88 -23.41 -9.98
C HIS A 31 5.38 -23.57 -10.26
N TYR A 32 4.57 -23.07 -9.33
CA TYR A 32 3.13 -22.96 -9.49
C TYR A 32 2.78 -21.56 -9.93
N PHE A 33 1.92 -21.45 -10.94
CA PHE A 33 1.48 -20.19 -11.49
C PHE A 33 -0.03 -20.03 -11.32
N PHE A 34 -0.45 -18.87 -10.87
CA PHE A 34 -1.83 -18.43 -10.96
C PHE A 34 -2.06 -17.88 -12.37
N LYS A 35 -3.07 -18.39 -13.06
CA LYS A 35 -3.38 -18.02 -14.45
C LYS A 35 -4.04 -16.65 -14.53
N LEU A 36 -3.26 -15.61 -14.27
CA LEU A 36 -3.72 -14.23 -14.31
C LEU A 36 -4.16 -13.82 -15.71
N SER A 37 -3.52 -14.38 -16.74
CA SER A 37 -3.88 -14.18 -18.14
C SER A 37 -5.33 -14.52 -18.45
N GLU A 38 -5.90 -15.55 -17.80
CA GLU A 38 -7.30 -15.94 -17.95
C GLU A 38 -8.29 -14.98 -17.26
N CYS A 39 -7.80 -14.06 -16.43
CA CYS A 39 -8.61 -13.05 -15.74
C CYS A 39 -8.62 -11.68 -16.45
N SER A 40 -7.97 -11.57 -17.62
CA SER A 40 -7.73 -10.30 -18.30
C SER A 40 -9.02 -9.50 -18.54
N ASP A 41 -10.02 -10.12 -19.17
CA ASP A 41 -11.28 -9.45 -19.50
C ASP A 41 -12.02 -8.92 -18.26
N PHE A 42 -12.06 -9.72 -17.21
CA PHE A 42 -12.65 -9.32 -15.93
C PHE A 42 -11.90 -8.14 -15.30
N LEU A 43 -10.57 -8.23 -15.25
CA LEU A 43 -9.72 -7.21 -14.63
C LEU A 43 -9.77 -5.90 -15.42
N GLU A 44 -9.76 -5.96 -16.75
CA GLU A 44 -9.86 -4.77 -17.58
C GLU A 44 -11.18 -4.03 -17.36
N GLN A 45 -12.30 -4.74 -17.37
CA GLN A 45 -13.61 -4.17 -17.06
C GLN A 45 -13.66 -3.59 -15.64
N TRP A 46 -13.15 -4.32 -14.65
CA TRP A 46 -13.17 -3.90 -13.27
C TRP A 46 -12.31 -2.66 -13.02
N THR A 47 -11.11 -2.58 -13.61
CA THR A 47 -10.21 -1.43 -13.45
C THR A 47 -10.71 -0.16 -14.14
N GLN A 48 -11.62 -0.30 -15.11
CA GLN A 48 -12.27 0.83 -15.82
C GLN A 48 -13.60 1.25 -15.20
N SER A 49 -14.10 0.55 -14.20
CA SER A 49 -15.43 0.78 -13.60
C SER A 49 -15.45 1.77 -12.44
N ASP A 50 -14.62 2.82 -12.47
CA ASP A 50 -14.46 3.82 -11.38
C ASP A 50 -13.94 3.23 -10.05
N THR A 51 -13.30 2.08 -10.10
CA THR A 51 -12.69 1.44 -8.93
C THR A 51 -11.31 2.01 -8.58
N LEU A 52 -10.68 2.68 -9.53
CA LEU A 52 -9.33 3.24 -9.42
C LEU A 52 -9.32 4.72 -9.77
N GLN A 53 -8.30 5.42 -9.27
CA GLN A 53 -7.94 6.74 -9.76
C GLN A 53 -7.56 6.67 -11.25
N THR A 54 -7.85 7.71 -12.01
CA THR A 54 -7.58 7.75 -13.46
C THR A 54 -6.13 7.43 -13.81
N GLU A 55 -5.17 7.97 -13.06
CA GLU A 55 -3.75 7.70 -13.27
C GLU A 55 -3.40 6.23 -13.05
N ALA A 56 -3.96 5.60 -12.01
CA ALA A 56 -3.77 4.19 -11.72
C ALA A 56 -4.36 3.31 -12.82
N SER A 57 -5.57 3.62 -13.26
CA SER A 57 -6.23 2.91 -14.37
C SER A 57 -5.43 3.01 -15.66
N ASN A 58 -4.98 4.21 -16.03
CA ASN A 58 -4.16 4.43 -17.23
C ASN A 58 -2.85 3.64 -17.19
N LYS A 59 -2.18 3.61 -16.04
CA LYS A 59 -0.96 2.83 -15.88
C LYS A 59 -1.20 1.33 -16.07
N LEU A 60 -2.32 0.80 -15.64
CA LEU A 60 -2.66 -0.61 -15.83
C LEU A 60 -3.01 -0.96 -17.28
N GLN A 61 -3.48 0.01 -18.08
CA GLN A 61 -3.74 -0.22 -19.50
C GLN A 61 -2.48 -0.63 -20.28
N GLU A 62 -1.31 -0.16 -19.89
CA GLU A 62 -0.04 -0.61 -20.46
C GLU A 62 0.17 -2.13 -20.29
N TRP A 63 -0.22 -2.66 -19.13
CA TRP A 63 -0.12 -4.08 -18.83
C TRP A 63 -1.14 -4.92 -19.61
N PHE A 64 -2.38 -4.46 -19.72
CA PHE A 64 -3.39 -5.12 -20.54
C PHE A 64 -2.99 -5.14 -22.01
N SER A 65 -2.47 -4.03 -22.53
CA SER A 65 -2.00 -3.92 -23.93
C SER A 65 -0.82 -4.84 -24.22
N ALA A 66 0.07 -5.07 -23.26
CA ALA A 66 1.19 -6.00 -23.37
C ALA A 66 0.76 -7.47 -23.18
N GLY A 67 -0.44 -7.71 -22.66
CA GLY A 67 -0.92 -9.01 -22.23
C GLY A 67 -0.47 -9.38 -20.80
N LEU A 68 -1.42 -9.79 -19.97
CA LEU A 68 -1.10 -10.21 -18.60
C LEU A 68 -0.36 -11.54 -18.61
N ASN A 69 0.76 -11.60 -17.92
CA ASN A 69 1.48 -12.84 -17.69
C ASN A 69 0.95 -13.58 -16.47
N ASP A 70 1.02 -14.90 -16.51
CA ASP A 70 0.69 -15.73 -15.36
C ASP A 70 1.64 -15.43 -14.18
N TRP A 71 1.09 -15.46 -12.99
CA TRP A 71 1.79 -15.04 -11.79
C TRP A 71 2.41 -16.22 -11.03
N ASP A 72 3.73 -16.21 -10.85
CA ASP A 72 4.45 -17.18 -10.03
C ASP A 72 4.11 -16.99 -8.55
N ILE A 73 3.36 -17.93 -8.01
CA ILE A 73 2.85 -17.92 -6.63
C ILE A 73 3.62 -18.84 -5.69
N SER A 74 4.71 -19.46 -6.14
CA SER A 74 5.47 -20.42 -5.34
C SER A 74 6.89 -19.96 -5.04
N ARG A 75 7.40 -20.40 -3.89
CA ARG A 75 8.78 -20.19 -3.46
C ARG A 75 9.34 -21.49 -2.90
N ASP A 76 10.63 -21.76 -3.17
CA ASP A 76 11.34 -22.92 -2.62
C ASP A 76 11.80 -22.69 -1.18
N ALA A 77 11.90 -23.76 -0.41
CA ALA A 77 12.59 -23.75 0.87
C ALA A 77 14.08 -23.36 0.72
N PRO A 78 14.66 -22.62 1.69
CA PRO A 78 14.03 -22.08 2.89
C PRO A 78 13.27 -20.78 2.61
N TYR A 79 11.99 -20.75 2.95
CA TYR A 79 11.12 -19.58 2.77
C TYR A 79 10.19 -19.49 3.98
N PHE A 80 9.98 -18.29 4.51
CA PHE A 80 9.01 -18.03 5.56
C PHE A 80 7.64 -17.76 4.95
N GLY A 81 6.69 -18.67 5.13
CA GLY A 81 5.35 -18.57 4.55
C GLY A 81 4.54 -19.85 4.80
N PHE A 82 3.37 -19.91 4.18
CA PHE A 82 2.50 -21.09 4.24
C PHE A 82 2.92 -22.10 3.16
N GLU A 83 3.10 -23.35 3.55
CA GLU A 83 3.41 -24.41 2.60
C GLU A 83 2.21 -24.68 1.69
N ILE A 84 2.47 -24.91 0.40
CA ILE A 84 1.42 -25.22 -0.58
C ILE A 84 0.92 -26.63 -0.34
N PRO A 85 -0.39 -26.83 -0.10
CA PRO A 85 -0.96 -28.18 0.10
C PRO A 85 -0.63 -29.11 -1.05
N GLY A 86 -0.09 -30.29 -0.73
CA GLY A 86 0.30 -31.28 -1.73
C GLY A 86 1.62 -31.04 -2.46
N ALA A 87 2.36 -30.00 -2.10
CA ALA A 87 3.66 -29.64 -2.69
C ALA A 87 4.74 -29.41 -1.60
N PRO A 88 5.27 -30.48 -0.98
CA PRO A 88 6.25 -30.37 0.11
C PRO A 88 7.46 -29.54 -0.29
N GLY A 89 7.88 -28.62 0.58
CA GLY A 89 9.02 -27.69 0.35
C GLY A 89 8.71 -26.53 -0.59
N LYS A 90 7.46 -26.37 -1.00
CA LYS A 90 6.97 -25.21 -1.75
C LYS A 90 6.06 -24.37 -0.88
N TYR A 91 6.27 -23.06 -0.91
CA TYR A 91 5.56 -22.09 -0.08
C TYR A 91 4.83 -21.09 -0.97
N PHE A 92 3.69 -20.59 -0.50
CA PHE A 92 3.02 -19.49 -1.18
C PHE A 92 3.88 -18.23 -1.14
N TYR A 93 3.93 -17.54 -2.26
CA TYR A 93 4.54 -16.21 -2.33
C TYR A 93 3.74 -15.23 -1.49
N VAL A 94 4.45 -14.41 -0.72
CA VAL A 94 3.87 -13.49 0.28
C VAL A 94 2.72 -12.62 -0.25
N TRP A 95 2.74 -12.22 -1.50
CA TRP A 95 1.65 -11.41 -2.06
C TRP A 95 0.38 -12.19 -2.44
N LEU A 96 0.41 -13.51 -2.37
CA LEU A 96 -0.81 -14.31 -2.45
C LEU A 96 -1.49 -14.41 -1.08
N ASP A 97 -0.72 -14.60 0.00
CA ASP A 97 -1.26 -14.80 1.35
C ASP A 97 -1.43 -13.51 2.15
N ALA A 98 -0.58 -12.48 1.95
CA ALA A 98 -0.63 -11.24 2.71
C ALA A 98 -2.00 -10.51 2.61
N PRO A 99 -2.63 -10.37 1.44
CA PRO A 99 -3.94 -9.73 1.35
C PRO A 99 -5.07 -10.50 2.06
N ILE A 100 -4.91 -11.82 2.26
CA ILE A 100 -5.84 -12.61 3.07
C ILE A 100 -5.84 -12.14 4.53
N GLY A 101 -4.76 -11.52 4.97
CA GLY A 101 -4.67 -10.85 6.26
C GLY A 101 -5.75 -9.78 6.48
N TYR A 102 -6.22 -9.10 5.43
CA TYR A 102 -7.36 -8.17 5.52
C TYR A 102 -8.65 -8.90 5.93
N MET A 103 -8.89 -10.05 5.28
CA MET A 103 -10.05 -10.89 5.59
C MET A 103 -9.96 -11.47 7.01
N ALA A 104 -8.80 -12.00 7.38
CA ALA A 104 -8.56 -12.57 8.70
C ALA A 104 -8.70 -11.52 9.81
N SER A 105 -8.15 -10.32 9.60
CA SER A 105 -8.27 -9.19 10.54
C SER A 105 -9.74 -8.79 10.71
N PHE A 106 -10.49 -8.66 9.62
CA PHE A 106 -11.91 -8.33 9.69
C PHE A 106 -12.73 -9.46 10.32
N MET A 107 -12.42 -10.71 10.02
CA MET A 107 -13.09 -11.86 10.65
C MET A 107 -12.92 -11.85 12.18
N ASN A 108 -11.72 -11.56 12.65
CA ASN A 108 -11.47 -11.40 14.09
C ASN A 108 -12.24 -10.21 14.70
N TYR A 109 -12.28 -9.08 13.99
CA TYR A 109 -13.04 -7.91 14.40
C TYR A 109 -14.56 -8.22 14.46
N ALA A 110 -15.09 -8.83 13.40
CA ALA A 110 -16.51 -9.19 13.30
C ALA A 110 -16.93 -10.14 14.43
N LYS A 111 -16.12 -11.15 14.72
CA LYS A 111 -16.36 -12.09 15.83
C LYS A 111 -16.42 -11.38 17.18
N ASN A 112 -15.55 -10.39 17.42
CA ASN A 112 -15.48 -9.67 18.69
C ASN A 112 -16.58 -8.60 18.85
N ASN A 113 -17.25 -8.22 17.74
CA ASN A 113 -18.27 -7.17 17.72
C ASN A 113 -19.64 -7.69 17.26
N GLU A 114 -19.84 -9.00 17.23
CA GLU A 114 -21.11 -9.66 16.85
C GLU A 114 -21.60 -9.25 15.43
N LEU A 115 -20.64 -9.01 14.49
CA LEU A 115 -20.94 -8.67 13.12
C LEU A 115 -20.85 -9.92 12.23
N SER A 116 -21.62 -9.92 11.16
CA SER A 116 -21.53 -10.97 10.14
C SER A 116 -20.37 -10.69 9.19
N TYR A 117 -19.43 -11.63 9.10
CA TYR A 117 -18.33 -11.55 8.12
C TYR A 117 -18.89 -11.53 6.67
N ASP A 118 -19.91 -12.33 6.39
CA ASP A 118 -20.49 -12.48 5.07
C ASP A 118 -21.16 -11.19 4.56
N GLU A 119 -21.73 -10.39 5.45
CA GLU A 119 -22.30 -9.09 5.07
C GLU A 119 -21.30 -8.14 4.43
N PHE A 120 -20.01 -8.32 4.72
CA PHE A 120 -18.94 -7.46 4.20
C PHE A 120 -18.12 -8.13 3.07
N TRP A 121 -17.86 -9.44 3.14
CA TRP A 121 -16.91 -10.11 2.24
C TRP A 121 -17.56 -11.03 1.21
N LYS A 122 -18.84 -11.34 1.32
CA LYS A 122 -19.55 -12.17 0.35
C LYS A 122 -19.72 -11.45 -0.98
N LYS A 123 -19.63 -12.18 -2.07
CA LYS A 123 -19.98 -11.67 -3.41
C LYS A 123 -21.41 -11.14 -3.43
N GLY A 124 -21.59 -9.93 -3.95
CA GLY A 124 -22.91 -9.25 -3.98
C GLY A 124 -23.25 -8.51 -2.68
N SER A 125 -22.31 -8.35 -1.73
CA SER A 125 -22.50 -7.48 -0.57
C SER A 125 -22.67 -6.02 -0.99
N ASP A 126 -23.57 -5.29 -0.33
CA ASP A 126 -23.80 -3.84 -0.52
C ASP A 126 -22.82 -2.96 0.28
N ALA A 127 -21.99 -3.57 1.16
CA ALA A 127 -20.99 -2.84 1.92
C ALA A 127 -19.88 -2.31 0.99
N GLU A 128 -19.26 -1.19 1.33
CA GLU A 128 -18.08 -0.71 0.59
C GLU A 128 -16.81 -1.35 1.16
N LEU A 129 -15.92 -1.79 0.27
CA LEU A 129 -14.57 -2.24 0.58
C LEU A 129 -13.57 -1.31 -0.09
N ILE A 130 -12.93 -0.47 0.71
CA ILE A 130 -12.01 0.55 0.22
C ILE A 130 -10.60 0.21 0.67
N HIS A 131 -9.64 0.22 -0.27
CA HIS A 131 -8.22 0.06 0.02
C HIS A 131 -7.47 1.37 -0.16
N PHE A 132 -6.64 1.73 0.83
CA PHE A 132 -5.64 2.79 0.73
C PHE A 132 -4.27 2.15 0.70
N ILE A 133 -3.52 2.36 -0.38
CA ILE A 133 -2.26 1.66 -0.62
C ILE A 133 -1.16 2.59 -1.13
N GLY A 134 0.11 2.22 -0.95
CA GLY A 134 1.20 2.86 -1.67
C GLY A 134 1.20 2.49 -3.16
N LYS A 135 1.62 3.40 -4.02
CA LYS A 135 1.65 3.16 -5.48
C LYS A 135 2.56 2.01 -5.91
N ASP A 136 3.52 1.61 -5.07
CA ASP A 136 4.43 0.50 -5.31
C ASP A 136 3.77 -0.88 -5.24
N ILE A 137 2.62 -0.97 -4.56
CA ILE A 137 1.84 -2.20 -4.44
C ILE A 137 0.52 -2.16 -5.23
N LEU A 138 0.36 -1.17 -6.11
CA LEU A 138 -0.82 -1.04 -6.98
C LEU A 138 -1.08 -2.31 -7.77
N TYR A 139 -0.04 -2.89 -8.35
CA TYR A 139 -0.11 -4.10 -9.16
C TYR A 139 -0.73 -5.28 -8.38
N PHE A 140 -0.32 -5.49 -7.14
CA PHE A 140 -0.85 -6.57 -6.31
C PHE A 140 -2.31 -6.36 -5.92
N HIS A 141 -2.72 -5.11 -5.67
CA HIS A 141 -4.08 -4.80 -5.23
C HIS A 141 -5.07 -4.58 -6.36
N ALA A 142 -4.60 -4.20 -7.54
CA ALA A 142 -5.46 -3.91 -8.69
C ALA A 142 -5.55 -5.06 -9.71
N LEU A 143 -4.65 -6.04 -9.67
CA LEU A 143 -4.68 -7.20 -10.55
C LEU A 143 -4.80 -8.51 -9.77
N PHE A 144 -3.80 -8.87 -8.96
CA PHE A 144 -3.79 -10.17 -8.29
C PHE A 144 -4.88 -10.33 -7.25
N TRP A 145 -5.06 -9.34 -6.40
CA TRP A 145 -6.06 -9.40 -5.33
C TRP A 145 -7.50 -9.50 -5.84
N PRO A 146 -7.98 -8.63 -6.76
CA PRO A 146 -9.32 -8.78 -7.31
C PRO A 146 -9.50 -10.07 -8.11
N ALA A 147 -8.48 -10.56 -8.82
CA ALA A 147 -8.54 -11.86 -9.49
C ALA A 147 -8.71 -13.00 -8.49
N THR A 148 -7.92 -13.01 -7.41
CA THR A 148 -8.01 -14.01 -6.33
C THR A 148 -9.38 -13.99 -5.66
N LEU A 149 -9.91 -12.80 -5.34
CA LEU A 149 -11.24 -12.63 -4.73
C LEU A 149 -12.37 -13.12 -5.65
N ASN A 150 -12.32 -12.73 -6.92
CA ASN A 150 -13.33 -13.15 -7.88
C ASN A 150 -13.32 -14.67 -8.09
N PHE A 151 -12.13 -15.26 -8.20
CA PHE A 151 -11.97 -16.71 -8.36
C PHE A 151 -12.44 -17.49 -7.13
N SER A 152 -12.22 -16.97 -5.93
CA SER A 152 -12.66 -17.57 -4.66
C SER A 152 -14.09 -17.20 -4.26
N ASN A 153 -14.85 -16.57 -5.16
CA ASN A 153 -16.25 -16.17 -4.95
C ASN A 153 -16.46 -15.17 -3.80
N HIS A 154 -15.49 -14.29 -3.59
CA HIS A 154 -15.59 -13.15 -2.69
C HIS A 154 -15.87 -11.87 -3.46
N ARG A 155 -16.29 -10.83 -2.75
CA ARG A 155 -16.44 -9.50 -3.33
C ARG A 155 -15.07 -8.89 -3.62
N THR A 156 -14.96 -8.14 -4.70
CA THR A 156 -13.78 -7.32 -5.01
C THR A 156 -13.87 -5.97 -4.32
N PRO A 157 -12.75 -5.22 -4.16
CA PRO A 157 -12.79 -3.86 -3.64
C PRO A 157 -13.73 -2.97 -4.43
N SER A 158 -14.45 -2.10 -3.72
CA SER A 158 -15.29 -1.06 -4.34
C SER A 158 -14.43 0.07 -4.90
N LYS A 159 -13.35 0.42 -4.15
CA LYS A 159 -12.38 1.43 -4.56
C LYS A 159 -10.99 1.12 -4.02
N ILE A 160 -9.97 1.52 -4.78
CA ILE A 160 -8.58 1.50 -4.36
C ILE A 160 -8.00 2.89 -4.60
N PHE A 161 -7.48 3.49 -3.55
CA PHE A 161 -6.74 4.75 -3.60
C PHE A 161 -5.26 4.46 -3.41
N ALA A 162 -4.48 4.71 -4.46
CA ALA A 162 -3.03 4.64 -4.40
C ALA A 162 -2.45 6.02 -4.09
N HIS A 163 -1.55 6.11 -3.14
CA HIS A 163 -0.82 7.33 -2.81
C HIS A 163 0.64 7.23 -3.20
N GLY A 164 1.28 8.38 -3.42
CA GLY A 164 2.70 8.48 -3.70
C GLY A 164 3.59 8.14 -2.51
N PHE A 165 4.89 8.19 -2.73
CA PHE A 165 5.88 8.01 -1.68
C PHE A 165 6.01 9.27 -0.82
N LEU A 166 6.48 9.06 0.40
CA LEU A 166 6.90 10.14 1.26
C LEU A 166 8.41 10.38 1.06
N THR A 167 8.76 11.61 0.67
CA THR A 167 10.14 12.06 0.55
C THR A 167 10.48 13.06 1.66
N VAL A 168 11.73 13.33 1.87
CA VAL A 168 12.22 14.34 2.81
C VAL A 168 13.22 15.23 2.08
N ASN A 169 12.91 16.52 1.93
CA ASN A 169 13.68 17.48 1.15
C ASN A 169 14.02 16.97 -0.27
N GLY A 170 13.03 16.36 -0.94
CA GLY A 170 13.17 15.81 -2.28
C GLY A 170 13.87 14.46 -2.36
N GLU A 171 14.34 13.90 -1.25
CA GLU A 171 15.01 12.60 -1.24
C GLU A 171 14.13 11.50 -0.67
N LYS A 172 14.24 10.30 -1.26
CA LYS A 172 13.55 9.11 -0.73
C LYS A 172 14.02 8.81 0.68
N MET A 173 13.08 8.57 1.60
CA MET A 173 13.41 8.12 2.95
C MET A 173 14.23 6.82 2.92
N SER A 174 15.41 6.85 3.51
CA SER A 174 16.33 5.73 3.58
C SER A 174 17.03 5.66 4.93
N LYS A 175 16.93 4.52 5.59
CA LYS A 175 17.66 4.27 6.86
C LYS A 175 19.17 4.32 6.66
N SER A 176 19.68 3.80 5.55
CA SER A 176 21.10 3.75 5.23
C SER A 176 21.67 5.13 4.88
N ARG A 177 20.86 6.07 4.41
CA ARG A 177 21.28 7.45 4.08
C ARG A 177 21.02 8.44 5.20
N GLY A 178 20.40 8.01 6.31
CA GLY A 178 20.07 8.92 7.42
C GLY A 178 18.91 9.89 7.16
N THR A 179 18.20 9.76 6.03
CA THR A 179 17.05 10.60 5.68
C THR A 179 15.73 10.07 6.23
N PHE A 180 15.76 9.04 7.09
CA PHE A 180 14.58 8.40 7.61
C PHE A 180 14.16 9.03 8.95
N ILE A 181 13.04 9.75 8.94
CA ILE A 181 12.42 10.32 10.15
C ILE A 181 11.35 9.34 10.63
N THR A 182 11.53 8.76 11.83
CA THR A 182 10.50 7.91 12.43
C THR A 182 9.43 8.76 13.12
N ALA A 183 8.21 8.25 13.19
CA ALA A 183 7.16 8.90 13.98
C ALA A 183 7.56 9.06 15.45
N ARG A 184 8.32 8.09 16.00
CA ARG A 184 8.84 8.15 17.36
C ARG A 184 9.82 9.30 17.54
N SER A 185 10.84 9.42 16.67
CA SER A 185 11.80 10.53 16.76
C SER A 185 11.12 11.89 16.62
N TYR A 186 10.14 12.01 15.73
CA TYR A 186 9.34 13.24 15.62
C TYR A 186 8.64 13.59 16.95
N ILE A 187 7.95 12.62 17.59
CA ILE A 187 7.23 12.86 18.86
C ILE A 187 8.18 13.18 20.01
N GLU A 188 9.36 12.58 20.04
CA GLU A 188 10.38 12.90 21.06
C GLU A 188 10.82 14.35 20.99
N TYR A 189 10.95 14.93 19.79
CA TYR A 189 11.36 16.33 19.60
C TYR A 189 10.20 17.33 19.74
N LEU A 190 9.11 17.13 19.04
CA LEU A 190 8.01 18.10 18.93
C LEU A 190 6.81 17.79 19.82
N LYS A 191 6.75 16.61 20.43
CA LYS A 191 5.70 16.15 21.39
C LYS A 191 4.26 16.26 20.89
N ASN A 192 3.98 17.00 19.83
CA ASN A 192 2.65 17.20 19.27
C ASN A 192 2.59 16.65 17.83
N PRO A 193 1.87 15.52 17.61
CA PRO A 193 1.74 14.92 16.29
C PRO A 193 0.85 15.73 15.33
N GLU A 194 -0.01 16.61 15.85
CA GLU A 194 -1.04 17.28 15.05
C GLU A 194 -0.44 18.24 14.02
N TYR A 195 0.73 18.84 14.30
CA TYR A 195 1.38 19.71 13.34
C TYR A 195 1.82 18.95 12.08
N LEU A 196 2.40 17.76 12.26
CA LEU A 196 2.81 16.91 11.14
C LEU A 196 1.61 16.34 10.39
N ARG A 197 0.58 15.92 11.12
CA ARG A 197 -0.68 15.43 10.53
C ARG A 197 -1.34 16.51 9.68
N TYR A 198 -1.43 17.73 10.21
CA TYR A 198 -1.95 18.87 9.47
C TYR A 198 -1.15 19.15 8.19
N TYR A 199 0.18 19.13 8.30
CA TYR A 199 1.06 19.38 7.16
C TYR A 199 0.81 18.36 6.03
N TYR A 200 0.84 17.07 6.35
CA TYR A 200 0.55 16.04 5.36
C TYR A 200 -0.88 16.15 4.81
N PHE A 201 -1.85 16.33 5.69
CA PHE A 201 -3.23 16.47 5.27
C PHE A 201 -3.43 17.65 4.31
N SER A 202 -2.71 18.75 4.52
CA SER A 202 -2.77 19.92 3.64
C SER A 202 -2.14 19.71 2.26
N LYS A 203 -1.39 18.63 2.08
CA LYS A 203 -0.72 18.24 0.81
C LYS A 203 -1.39 17.03 0.15
N LEU A 204 -2.18 16.26 0.89
CA LEU A 204 -2.91 15.13 0.34
C LEU A 204 -3.96 15.60 -0.65
N ASN A 205 -4.03 14.90 -1.77
CA ASN A 205 -5.04 15.02 -2.80
C ASN A 205 -5.42 13.62 -3.30
N ASP A 206 -6.20 13.53 -4.34
CA ASP A 206 -6.66 12.28 -4.95
C ASP A 206 -5.70 11.72 -6.01
N SER A 207 -4.50 12.31 -6.16
CA SER A 207 -3.47 11.85 -7.10
C SER A 207 -2.47 10.88 -6.47
N MET A 208 -1.66 10.24 -7.31
CA MET A 208 -0.55 9.36 -6.88
C MET A 208 0.79 10.10 -6.76
N GLU A 209 0.77 11.42 -6.64
CA GLU A 209 1.98 12.23 -6.50
C GLU A 209 2.71 11.97 -5.17
N ASP A 210 4.03 12.10 -5.21
CA ASP A 210 4.86 11.99 -4.01
C ASP A 210 4.65 13.22 -3.12
N ILE A 211 4.61 13.00 -1.81
CA ILE A 211 4.49 14.06 -0.81
C ILE A 211 5.85 14.31 -0.20
N ASP A 212 6.36 15.53 -0.36
CA ASP A 212 7.64 15.93 0.23
C ASP A 212 7.45 16.58 1.59
N LEU A 213 8.18 16.08 2.59
CA LEU A 213 8.39 16.74 3.86
C LEU A 213 9.59 17.68 3.73
N ASN A 214 9.33 18.90 3.30
CA ASN A 214 10.30 19.98 3.39
C ASN A 214 10.16 20.66 4.75
N LEU A 215 11.23 20.71 5.54
CA LEU A 215 11.18 21.20 6.92
C LEU A 215 10.91 22.71 7.00
N ASP A 216 11.43 23.50 6.08
CA ASP A 216 11.18 24.95 6.06
C ASP A 216 9.73 25.25 5.69
N ASP A 217 9.19 24.54 4.70
CA ASP A 217 7.78 24.62 4.31
C ASP A 217 6.86 24.15 5.45
N PHE A 218 7.23 23.08 6.16
CA PHE A 218 6.52 22.60 7.34
C PHE A 218 6.42 23.67 8.42
N ILE A 219 7.53 24.33 8.77
CA ILE A 219 7.57 25.41 9.76
C ILE A 219 6.71 26.59 9.29
N ALA A 220 6.89 27.01 8.03
CA ALA A 220 6.13 28.11 7.45
C ALA A 220 4.62 27.83 7.47
N LYS A 221 4.21 26.61 7.08
CA LYS A 221 2.80 26.20 7.02
C LYS A 221 2.16 26.16 8.42
N VAL A 222 2.83 25.57 9.40
CA VAL A 222 2.35 25.53 10.78
C VAL A 222 2.19 26.95 11.33
N ASN A 223 3.16 27.81 11.14
CA ASN A 223 3.12 29.18 11.64
C ASN A 223 2.04 30.01 10.93
N SER A 224 1.90 29.91 9.63
CA SER A 224 0.91 30.70 8.88
C SER A 224 -0.51 30.22 9.12
N ASP A 225 -0.75 28.92 9.07
CA ASP A 225 -2.11 28.39 9.07
C ASP A 225 -2.62 28.07 10.48
N LEU A 226 -1.83 27.40 11.31
CA LEU A 226 -2.28 27.05 12.65
C LEU A 226 -2.12 28.24 13.62
N VAL A 227 -0.93 28.84 13.69
CA VAL A 227 -0.71 29.94 14.61
C VAL A 227 -1.34 31.22 14.06
N GLY A 228 -1.06 31.58 12.82
CA GLY A 228 -1.50 32.85 12.23
C GLY A 228 -3.00 32.93 11.89
N LYS A 229 -3.64 31.80 11.64
CA LYS A 229 -5.07 31.79 11.28
C LYS A 229 -5.92 31.06 12.33
N LEU A 230 -5.72 29.75 12.55
CA LEU A 230 -6.60 28.95 13.41
C LEU A 230 -6.61 29.48 14.86
N VAL A 231 -5.44 29.65 15.48
CA VAL A 231 -5.32 30.13 16.87
C VAL A 231 -5.79 31.58 17.00
N ASN A 232 -5.68 32.38 15.95
CA ASN A 232 -6.18 33.75 15.95
C ASN A 232 -7.70 33.85 16.11
N ILE A 233 -8.46 32.84 15.62
CA ILE A 233 -9.93 32.84 15.76
C ILE A 233 -10.33 32.85 17.23
N PRO A 234 -9.99 31.85 18.05
CA PRO A 234 -10.34 31.86 19.48
C PRO A 234 -9.68 33.01 20.24
N SER A 235 -8.44 33.37 19.90
CA SER A 235 -7.75 34.50 20.55
C SER A 235 -8.47 35.84 20.38
N ARG A 236 -9.01 36.11 19.19
CA ARG A 236 -9.77 37.34 18.92
C ARG A 236 -11.20 37.31 19.42
N THR A 237 -11.81 36.11 19.48
CA THR A 237 -13.22 35.97 19.89
C THR A 237 -13.41 35.77 21.36
N SER A 238 -12.44 35.19 22.09
CA SER A 238 -12.56 34.93 23.54
C SER A 238 -12.85 36.15 24.35
N GLY A 239 -12.22 37.27 24.05
CA GLY A 239 -12.49 38.54 24.75
C GLY A 239 -13.91 39.06 24.57
N PHE A 240 -14.51 38.89 23.41
CA PHE A 240 -15.90 39.22 23.13
C PHE A 240 -16.86 38.26 23.86
N ILE A 241 -16.55 36.93 23.79
CA ILE A 241 -17.37 35.93 24.49
C ILE A 241 -17.39 36.17 25.99
N SER A 242 -16.24 36.37 26.60
CA SER A 242 -16.16 36.69 28.06
C SER A 242 -16.86 37.98 28.41
N LYS A 243 -16.78 39.01 27.57
CA LYS A 243 -17.40 40.31 27.83
C LYS A 243 -18.93 40.28 27.72
N PHE A 244 -19.48 39.56 26.74
CA PHE A 244 -20.91 39.61 26.42
C PHE A 244 -21.71 38.45 26.95
N PHE A 245 -21.09 37.30 27.26
CA PHE A 245 -21.77 36.08 27.66
C PHE A 245 -21.37 35.56 29.04
N ASN A 246 -20.52 36.29 29.78
CA ASN A 246 -20.08 35.93 31.14
C ASN A 246 -19.53 34.50 31.30
N ASN A 247 -18.83 33.98 30.32
CA ASN A 247 -18.19 32.68 30.37
C ASN A 247 -16.67 32.80 30.43
#